data_e24bb26479470afe5b101f4e46129081
#
_entry.id   e24bb26479470afe5b101f4e46129081
#
_cell.length_a   1.000
_cell.length_b   1.000
_cell.length_c   1.000
_cell.angle_alpha   90.00
_cell.angle_beta   90.00
_cell.angle_gamma   90.00
#
_symmetry.space_group_name_H-M   'P 1'
#
loop_
_entity.id
_entity.type
_entity.pdbx_description
1 polymer ?
#
loop_
_entity_poly.entity_id
_entity_poly.type
_entity_poly.pdbx_seq_one_letter_code
_entity_poly.pdbx_strand_id
1 'polypeptide(L)'
;GANDGGGAVTMNTGGKWTEQDFSTAQWYHAITTKHIPYHVCGSQQDNSTLCTPSQWNVGRPNDPQQAAGGMAVSYQAGGGEPGYIAADPLDPDIFYSGTNNGGYVDKFNKKTGLSREVNPYPWFYSGEPSKDIKERWQWTFPILFSPINPKMLFVSSQRLWRSLDGGRTWKVLSGDLTRHAPETQEKSGGPITGDMNGPEVYGVIFSVGPSKKDVNVIWTGSDDGLVHVTRNGGLSWTNVTPKDMPDFGRVSQIDASAFDAGTMYMSVRRPLLNDRAPYIFRTTDFGKTWTKIVNGLGAEDYVHAVREDPARKGLLYAATQHGVYLSYDDGANWQSLKLNMPDTPISDLIVEANDLVISSHGRGFWVLDNVAPLRQATPAVLAADAHLFAPPVGIRSSAGVPMSWTFKAAPKRATLAILDSTGAVLRELTGDTATAAAGAGAGRRRGTSSSFPLSAGLSRFTYDMRATGIESFPGMILWGAGTAGPALPPGRYTVRLTADGKTLTAPMTITRSPLLPEVTNADLRAQYAFGKQVRDRTNEAQKAVIDIRRVKEQLADRLKRSQDAALAEKGGTLKTNASAV
;
A
#
# COMPACT_ATOMS: atom_id res chain seq x y z
N GLY A 1 8.93 19.53 -27.68
CA GLY A 1 8.91 18.16 -28.18
C GLY A 1 8.32 17.21 -27.15
N ALA A 2 7.65 16.18 -27.63
CA ALA A 2 7.11 15.09 -26.82
C ALA A 2 7.22 13.78 -27.59
N ASN A 3 7.36 12.68 -26.88
CA ASN A 3 7.35 11.30 -27.39
C ASN A 3 6.88 10.36 -26.29
N ASP A 4 6.90 9.04 -26.52
CA ASP A 4 6.47 8.04 -25.55
C ASP A 4 7.30 8.07 -24.25
N GLY A 5 8.53 8.55 -24.29
CA GLY A 5 9.39 8.72 -23.11
C GLY A 5 9.18 10.01 -22.34
N GLY A 6 8.25 10.89 -22.75
CA GLY A 6 7.94 12.13 -22.06
C GLY A 6 7.94 13.39 -22.92
N GLY A 7 8.02 14.55 -22.29
CA GLY A 7 8.02 15.84 -22.94
C GLY A 7 9.09 16.77 -22.40
N ALA A 8 9.65 17.59 -23.26
CA ALA A 8 10.62 18.62 -22.89
C ALA A 8 10.25 19.96 -23.52
N VAL A 9 10.53 21.04 -22.82
CA VAL A 9 10.26 22.43 -23.28
C VAL A 9 11.58 23.21 -23.35
N THR A 10 11.73 23.98 -24.40
CA THR A 10 12.80 24.97 -24.51
C THR A 10 12.25 26.37 -24.45
N MET A 11 12.92 27.26 -23.73
CA MET A 11 12.59 28.69 -23.64
C MET A 11 13.59 29.55 -24.42
N ASN A 12 14.55 28.92 -25.10
CA ASN A 12 15.63 29.63 -25.84
C ASN A 12 15.92 28.96 -27.17
N THR A 13 14.86 28.65 -27.92
CA THR A 13 14.92 28.13 -29.31
C THR A 13 15.80 26.88 -29.48
N GLY A 14 15.77 25.98 -28.51
CA GLY A 14 16.51 24.71 -28.56
C GLY A 14 17.88 24.71 -27.90
N GLY A 15 18.33 25.85 -27.34
CA GLY A 15 19.63 25.94 -26.68
C GLY A 15 19.72 25.16 -25.35
N LYS A 16 18.59 25.07 -24.62
CA LYS A 16 18.42 24.20 -23.44
C LYS A 16 17.01 23.63 -23.42
N TRP A 17 16.89 22.42 -22.95
CA TRP A 17 15.62 21.71 -22.77
C TRP A 17 15.41 21.39 -21.30
N THR A 18 14.15 21.33 -20.86
CA THR A 18 13.82 20.88 -19.52
C THR A 18 14.15 19.39 -19.37
N GLU A 19 14.42 18.97 -18.14
CA GLU A 19 14.50 17.55 -17.80
C GLU A 19 13.16 16.84 -18.09
N GLN A 20 13.23 15.56 -18.40
CA GLN A 20 12.05 14.71 -18.63
C GLN A 20 11.68 13.90 -17.37
N ASP A 21 11.76 14.51 -16.21
CA ASP A 21 11.51 13.91 -14.91
C ASP A 21 10.05 14.05 -14.45
N PHE A 22 9.10 14.00 -15.36
CA PHE A 22 7.68 14.02 -15.03
C PHE A 22 7.34 12.78 -14.20
N SER A 23 6.66 12.99 -13.07
CA SER A 23 6.12 11.90 -12.24
C SER A 23 4.89 11.25 -12.90
N THR A 24 5.07 10.78 -14.12
CA THR A 24 4.02 10.18 -14.94
C THR A 24 4.38 8.75 -15.30
N ALA A 25 3.39 7.84 -15.24
CA ALA A 25 3.53 6.47 -15.68
C ALA A 25 2.15 5.89 -15.98
N GLN A 26 2.03 5.12 -17.07
CA GLN A 26 0.81 4.41 -17.41
C GLN A 26 0.94 2.96 -16.94
N TRP A 27 0.42 2.68 -15.74
CA TRP A 27 0.43 1.35 -15.16
C TRP A 27 -0.81 0.56 -15.55
N TYR A 28 -0.64 -0.70 -15.95
CA TYR A 28 -1.75 -1.60 -16.26
C TYR A 28 -2.38 -2.20 -15.01
N HIS A 29 -1.55 -2.83 -14.17
CA HIS A 29 -1.94 -3.48 -12.93
C HIS A 29 -0.94 -3.20 -11.83
N ALA A 30 -1.37 -3.35 -10.58
CA ALA A 30 -0.51 -3.36 -9.42
C ALA A 30 -0.49 -4.74 -8.77
N ILE A 31 0.68 -5.20 -8.38
CA ILE A 31 0.84 -6.33 -7.47
C ILE A 31 1.70 -5.95 -6.29
N THR A 32 1.61 -6.74 -5.22
CA THR A 32 2.51 -6.66 -4.08
C THR A 32 3.29 -7.96 -3.93
N THR A 33 4.48 -7.87 -3.35
CA THR A 33 5.36 -9.02 -3.12
C THR A 33 5.40 -9.41 -1.65
N LYS A 34 5.94 -10.56 -1.33
CA LYS A 34 6.15 -11.01 0.06
C LYS A 34 7.46 -10.52 0.70
N HIS A 35 8.14 -9.57 0.10
CA HIS A 35 9.25 -8.87 0.75
C HIS A 35 8.80 -8.11 1.99
N ILE A 36 9.75 -7.74 2.85
CA ILE A 36 9.50 -6.92 4.03
C ILE A 36 10.51 -5.76 4.03
N PRO A 37 10.05 -4.52 3.84
CA PRO A 37 8.70 -4.12 3.43
C PRO A 37 8.29 -4.74 2.10
N TYR A 38 7.00 -4.88 1.84
CA TYR A 38 6.55 -5.38 0.55
C TYR A 38 6.97 -4.43 -0.59
N HIS A 39 7.13 -4.97 -1.78
CA HIS A 39 7.35 -4.15 -2.97
C HIS A 39 6.05 -4.02 -3.76
N VAL A 40 5.87 -2.88 -4.40
CA VAL A 40 4.82 -2.63 -5.37
C VAL A 40 5.42 -2.80 -6.75
N CYS A 41 4.78 -3.62 -7.58
CA CYS A 41 5.23 -3.87 -8.94
C CYS A 41 4.08 -3.67 -9.95
N GLY A 42 4.44 -3.33 -11.17
CA GLY A 42 3.53 -3.26 -12.30
C GLY A 42 4.27 -3.22 -13.63
N SER A 43 3.53 -3.50 -14.69
CA SER A 43 3.96 -3.26 -16.06
C SER A 43 3.53 -1.86 -16.48
N GLN A 44 4.40 -1.17 -17.18
CA GLN A 44 4.25 0.22 -17.58
C GLN A 44 4.37 0.31 -19.09
N GLN A 45 3.40 0.95 -19.72
CA GLN A 45 3.44 1.21 -21.17
C GLN A 45 4.76 1.88 -21.55
N ASP A 46 5.43 1.36 -22.58
CA ASP A 46 6.69 1.82 -23.17
C ASP A 46 7.93 1.79 -22.26
N ASN A 47 7.78 1.34 -20.99
CA ASN A 47 8.88 1.35 -20.01
C ASN A 47 9.08 0.01 -19.27
N SER A 48 8.52 -1.08 -19.78
CA SER A 48 8.66 -2.43 -19.20
C SER A 48 8.09 -2.55 -17.78
N THR A 49 8.57 -3.51 -17.01
CA THR A 49 8.16 -3.74 -15.64
C THR A 49 8.99 -2.94 -14.66
N LEU A 50 8.39 -2.52 -13.57
CA LEU A 50 9.09 -1.88 -12.46
C LEU A 50 8.55 -2.37 -11.12
N CYS A 51 9.45 -2.65 -10.19
CA CYS A 51 9.17 -2.88 -8.77
C CYS A 51 9.88 -1.85 -7.91
N THR A 52 9.21 -1.39 -6.86
CA THR A 52 9.80 -0.48 -5.87
C THR A 52 9.37 -0.91 -4.46
N PRO A 53 10.26 -0.87 -3.46
CA PRO A 53 9.85 -1.11 -2.06
C PRO A 53 8.80 -0.10 -1.63
N SER A 54 7.76 -0.56 -0.91
CA SER A 54 6.72 0.33 -0.35
C SER A 54 7.28 1.31 0.67
N GLN A 55 8.40 0.95 1.29
CA GLN A 55 9.16 1.79 2.21
C GLN A 55 10.64 1.58 1.97
N TRP A 56 11.40 2.66 1.89
CA TRP A 56 12.87 2.58 1.92
C TRP A 56 13.41 3.45 3.06
N ASN A 57 14.55 3.06 3.59
CA ASN A 57 15.25 3.91 4.53
C ASN A 57 15.70 5.16 3.78
N VAL A 58 15.06 6.27 4.10
CA VAL A 58 15.58 7.59 3.77
C VAL A 58 16.85 7.68 4.62
N GLY A 59 17.97 7.18 4.09
CA GLY A 59 19.24 7.00 4.74
C GLY A 59 19.80 8.28 5.36
N ARG A 60 21.08 8.34 5.55
CA ARG A 60 21.76 9.50 6.13
C ARG A 60 21.65 10.70 5.18
N PRO A 61 21.48 11.94 5.69
CA PRO A 61 21.66 13.13 4.87
C PRO A 61 22.99 13.01 4.09
N ASN A 62 22.98 13.19 2.79
CA ASN A 62 24.09 12.99 1.85
C ASN A 62 24.33 11.54 1.36
N ASP A 63 23.41 10.60 1.57
CA ASP A 63 23.44 9.32 0.88
C ASP A 63 23.10 9.55 -0.62
N PRO A 64 23.99 9.17 -1.57
CA PRO A 64 23.70 9.31 -3.00
C PRO A 64 22.41 8.61 -3.45
N GLN A 65 22.01 7.53 -2.78
CA GLN A 65 20.74 6.84 -3.04
C GLN A 65 19.51 7.68 -2.64
N GLN A 66 19.66 8.63 -1.72
CA GLN A 66 18.60 9.58 -1.38
C GLN A 66 18.40 10.66 -2.44
N ALA A 67 19.49 11.14 -3.02
CA ALA A 67 19.44 12.14 -4.08
C ALA A 67 18.72 11.58 -5.35
N ALA A 68 18.85 10.27 -5.59
CA ALA A 68 18.18 9.57 -6.70
C ALA A 68 16.73 9.18 -6.38
N GLY A 69 16.25 9.40 -5.14
CA GLY A 69 14.90 9.05 -4.71
C GLY A 69 14.57 7.58 -4.82
N GLY A 70 13.28 7.25 -4.99
CA GLY A 70 12.80 5.88 -5.13
C GLY A 70 13.35 5.12 -6.33
N MET A 71 13.82 5.81 -7.36
CA MET A 71 14.40 5.17 -8.55
C MET A 71 15.69 4.39 -8.23
N ALA A 72 16.49 4.83 -7.27
CA ALA A 72 17.72 4.14 -6.89
C ALA A 72 17.50 2.76 -6.23
N VAL A 73 16.30 2.50 -5.72
CA VAL A 73 15.92 1.22 -5.08
C VAL A 73 14.92 0.44 -5.91
N SER A 74 14.49 0.99 -7.04
CA SER A 74 13.59 0.35 -7.98
C SER A 74 14.36 -0.59 -8.91
N TYR A 75 13.68 -1.62 -9.41
CA TYR A 75 14.27 -2.62 -10.30
C TYR A 75 13.22 -3.17 -11.28
N GLN A 76 13.67 -3.68 -12.40
CA GLN A 76 12.82 -4.38 -13.36
C GLN A 76 12.53 -5.81 -12.88
N ALA A 77 11.35 -6.33 -13.19
CA ALA A 77 10.90 -7.68 -12.84
C ALA A 77 10.84 -8.63 -14.03
N GLY A 78 11.65 -8.37 -15.06
CA GLY A 78 11.63 -9.12 -16.33
C GLY A 78 10.43 -8.80 -17.21
N GLY A 79 10.29 -9.50 -18.33
CA GLY A 79 9.19 -9.31 -19.28
C GLY A 79 9.25 -7.97 -20.03
N GLY A 80 8.09 -7.57 -20.53
CA GLY A 80 7.90 -6.34 -21.28
C GLY A 80 6.89 -5.39 -20.63
N GLU A 81 6.34 -4.51 -21.42
CA GLU A 81 5.32 -3.53 -21.02
C GLU A 81 3.89 -4.10 -20.82
N PRO A 82 3.50 -5.29 -21.31
CA PRO A 82 2.14 -5.81 -21.16
C PRO A 82 1.76 -6.13 -19.72
N GLY A 83 0.59 -5.76 -19.39
CA GLY A 83 -0.31 -5.81 -18.28
C GLY A 83 0.04 -6.51 -16.97
N TYR A 84 0.30 -7.80 -16.97
CA TYR A 84 0.37 -8.56 -15.73
C TYR A 84 1.79 -8.95 -15.32
N ILE A 85 2.04 -8.82 -14.00
CA ILE A 85 3.18 -9.42 -13.30
C ILE A 85 2.62 -10.28 -12.16
N ALA A 86 3.27 -11.41 -11.88
CA ALA A 86 3.03 -12.19 -10.68
C ALA A 86 4.35 -12.46 -9.96
N ALA A 87 4.45 -12.12 -8.68
CA ALA A 87 5.55 -12.54 -7.82
C ALA A 87 5.29 -13.97 -7.31
N ASP A 88 6.31 -14.82 -7.29
CA ASP A 88 6.20 -16.18 -6.76
C ASP A 88 5.90 -16.12 -5.24
N PRO A 89 4.81 -16.73 -4.75
CA PRO A 89 4.47 -16.69 -3.34
C PRO A 89 5.48 -17.41 -2.43
N LEU A 90 6.33 -18.29 -2.98
CA LEU A 90 7.32 -19.09 -2.25
C LEU A 90 8.71 -18.45 -2.27
N ASP A 91 9.05 -17.68 -3.31
CA ASP A 91 10.30 -16.92 -3.41
C ASP A 91 10.00 -15.53 -3.99
N PRO A 92 9.95 -14.47 -3.17
CA PRO A 92 9.56 -13.14 -3.61
C PRO A 92 10.54 -12.49 -4.61
N ASP A 93 11.72 -13.08 -4.82
CA ASP A 93 12.68 -12.63 -5.84
C ASP A 93 12.46 -13.28 -7.22
N ILE A 94 11.45 -14.14 -7.37
CA ILE A 94 11.05 -14.75 -8.65
C ILE A 94 9.77 -14.05 -9.15
N PHE A 95 9.79 -13.61 -10.39
CA PHE A 95 8.69 -12.95 -11.06
C PHE A 95 8.30 -13.65 -12.35
N TYR A 96 7.03 -13.56 -12.70
CA TYR A 96 6.47 -13.97 -13.97
C TYR A 96 5.77 -12.79 -14.61
N SER A 97 6.16 -12.42 -15.82
CA SER A 97 5.63 -11.26 -16.54
C SER A 97 5.40 -11.55 -18.00
N GLY A 98 4.41 -10.90 -18.58
CA GLY A 98 4.17 -10.95 -20.02
C GLY A 98 5.27 -10.27 -20.82
N THR A 99 5.37 -10.59 -22.09
CA THR A 99 6.21 -9.88 -23.04
C THR A 99 5.35 -9.27 -24.15
N ASN A 100 5.91 -8.43 -24.99
CA ASN A 100 5.20 -7.77 -26.08
C ASN A 100 4.62 -8.73 -27.13
N ASN A 101 5.04 -9.99 -27.11
CA ASN A 101 4.42 -11.06 -27.88
C ASN A 101 3.46 -11.85 -26.99
N GLY A 102 2.16 -11.73 -27.20
CA GLY A 102 1.15 -12.40 -26.38
C GLY A 102 1.44 -13.91 -26.21
N GLY A 103 1.21 -14.43 -25.00
CA GLY A 103 1.49 -15.82 -24.63
C GLY A 103 2.95 -16.13 -24.28
N TYR A 104 3.83 -15.15 -24.36
CA TYR A 104 5.21 -15.29 -23.91
C TYR A 104 5.29 -14.83 -22.45
N VAL A 105 5.78 -15.72 -21.60
CA VAL A 105 5.92 -15.50 -20.14
C VAL A 105 7.40 -15.57 -19.80
N ASP A 106 7.92 -14.46 -19.29
CA ASP A 106 9.28 -14.39 -18.76
C ASP A 106 9.27 -14.71 -17.26
N LYS A 107 10.10 -15.69 -16.87
CA LYS A 107 10.40 -15.99 -15.48
C LYS A 107 11.73 -15.37 -15.11
N PHE A 108 11.69 -14.28 -14.37
CA PHE A 108 12.85 -13.51 -13.94
C PHE A 108 13.26 -13.85 -12.51
N ASN A 109 14.57 -13.96 -12.28
CA ASN A 109 15.16 -14.11 -10.94
C ASN A 109 15.95 -12.85 -10.59
N LYS A 110 15.42 -12.06 -9.68
CA LYS A 110 16.03 -10.80 -9.21
C LYS A 110 17.43 -10.99 -8.60
N LYS A 111 17.68 -12.10 -7.89
CA LYS A 111 18.98 -12.37 -7.25
C LYS A 111 20.11 -12.58 -8.26
N THR A 112 19.80 -13.19 -9.38
CA THR A 112 20.79 -13.52 -10.42
C THR A 112 20.75 -12.56 -11.60
N GLY A 113 19.66 -11.79 -11.76
CA GLY A 113 19.41 -10.95 -12.94
C GLY A 113 19.08 -11.76 -14.21
N LEU A 114 18.78 -13.04 -14.08
CA LEU A 114 18.56 -13.93 -15.23
C LEU A 114 17.08 -14.15 -15.49
N SER A 115 16.71 -14.15 -16.77
CA SER A 115 15.40 -14.48 -17.29
C SER A 115 15.37 -15.82 -17.98
N ARG A 116 14.21 -16.44 -17.99
CA ARG A 116 13.91 -17.64 -18.76
C ARG A 116 12.47 -17.61 -19.24
N GLU A 117 12.25 -17.84 -20.52
CA GLU A 117 10.92 -18.04 -21.06
C GLU A 117 10.30 -19.37 -20.58
N VAL A 118 9.04 -19.30 -20.16
CA VAL A 118 8.24 -20.44 -19.68
C VAL A 118 6.87 -20.45 -20.36
N ASN A 119 6.85 -20.34 -21.67
CA ASN A 119 5.68 -20.12 -22.49
C ASN A 119 4.73 -21.33 -22.49
N PRO A 120 3.41 -21.14 -22.30
CA PRO A 120 2.43 -22.21 -22.42
C PRO A 120 2.23 -22.66 -23.87
N TYR A 121 2.24 -21.70 -24.80
CA TYR A 121 2.08 -21.94 -26.24
C TYR A 121 2.80 -20.83 -27.03
N PRO A 122 4.08 -21.04 -27.38
CA PRO A 122 4.87 -20.01 -28.06
C PRO A 122 4.44 -19.92 -29.53
N TRP A 123 3.75 -18.84 -29.88
CA TRP A 123 3.31 -18.54 -31.24
C TRP A 123 3.44 -17.05 -31.50
N PHE A 124 4.19 -16.70 -32.52
CA PHE A 124 4.28 -15.34 -33.00
C PHE A 124 3.24 -15.12 -34.11
N TYR A 125 2.23 -14.30 -33.83
CA TYR A 125 1.04 -14.15 -34.67
C TYR A 125 0.84 -12.72 -35.22
N SER A 126 1.85 -11.88 -35.16
CA SER A 126 1.76 -10.49 -35.65
C SER A 126 1.27 -10.45 -37.10
N GLY A 127 0.23 -9.66 -37.34
CA GLY A 127 -0.41 -9.52 -38.64
C GLY A 127 -1.54 -10.54 -38.96
N GLU A 128 -1.75 -11.57 -38.12
CA GLU A 128 -2.83 -12.55 -38.29
C GLU A 128 -4.12 -12.07 -37.62
N PRO A 129 -5.32 -12.18 -38.26
CA PRO A 129 -6.58 -11.86 -37.63
C PRO A 129 -6.90 -12.84 -36.49
N SER A 130 -7.54 -12.36 -35.43
CA SER A 130 -7.80 -13.16 -34.22
C SER A 130 -8.58 -14.47 -34.50
N LYS A 131 -9.44 -14.50 -35.52
CA LYS A 131 -10.20 -15.70 -35.92
C LYS A 131 -9.30 -16.84 -36.41
N ASP A 132 -8.13 -16.55 -36.97
CA ASP A 132 -7.20 -17.53 -37.53
C ASP A 132 -6.12 -17.95 -36.51
N ILE A 133 -6.01 -17.24 -35.38
CA ILE A 133 -5.05 -17.55 -34.32
C ILE A 133 -5.56 -18.71 -33.46
N LYS A 134 -4.79 -19.80 -33.39
CA LYS A 134 -5.17 -21.00 -32.63
C LYS A 134 -5.27 -20.74 -31.13
N GLU A 135 -4.32 -19.98 -30.55
CA GLU A 135 -4.34 -19.50 -29.17
C GLU A 135 -4.29 -17.98 -29.18
N ARG A 136 -5.42 -17.38 -28.83
CA ARG A 136 -5.59 -15.92 -28.83
C ARG A 136 -5.02 -15.35 -27.51
N TRP A 137 -3.85 -14.77 -27.59
CA TRP A 137 -3.19 -14.09 -26.46
C TRP A 137 -3.32 -12.58 -26.63
N GLN A 138 -3.97 -11.95 -25.70
CA GLN A 138 -4.10 -10.49 -25.68
C GLN A 138 -2.90 -9.86 -24.98
N TRP A 139 -2.62 -8.60 -25.26
CA TRP A 139 -1.54 -7.81 -24.67
C TRP A 139 -1.49 -7.92 -23.14
N THR A 140 -2.64 -7.77 -22.46
CA THR A 140 -2.77 -7.80 -21.00
C THR A 140 -3.34 -9.13 -20.51
N PHE A 141 -2.86 -10.26 -21.02
CA PHE A 141 -3.35 -11.56 -20.57
C PHE A 141 -3.02 -11.83 -19.09
N PRO A 142 -3.95 -12.39 -18.30
CA PRO A 142 -3.76 -12.68 -16.89
C PRO A 142 -2.58 -13.60 -16.61
N ILE A 143 -1.75 -13.24 -15.62
CA ILE A 143 -0.70 -14.06 -15.01
C ILE A 143 -0.86 -13.94 -13.51
N LEU A 144 -1.23 -15.03 -12.81
CA LEU A 144 -1.47 -14.97 -11.37
C LEU A 144 -1.33 -16.33 -10.69
N PHE A 145 -1.00 -16.30 -9.41
CA PHE A 145 -1.00 -17.49 -8.57
C PHE A 145 -2.33 -17.71 -7.87
N SER A 146 -2.63 -18.98 -7.56
CA SER A 146 -3.72 -19.32 -6.65
C SER A 146 -3.40 -18.78 -5.24
N PRO A 147 -4.35 -18.11 -4.57
CA PRO A 147 -4.15 -17.64 -3.20
C PRO A 147 -4.12 -18.78 -2.17
N ILE A 148 -4.54 -20.00 -2.55
CA ILE A 148 -4.57 -21.18 -1.67
C ILE A 148 -3.39 -22.11 -1.95
N ASN A 149 -3.07 -22.34 -3.22
CA ASN A 149 -1.96 -23.21 -3.60
C ASN A 149 -0.84 -22.39 -4.25
N PRO A 150 0.24 -22.07 -3.50
CA PRO A 150 1.29 -21.19 -3.98
C PRO A 150 2.12 -21.75 -5.16
N LYS A 151 1.97 -23.03 -5.49
CA LYS A 151 2.60 -23.63 -6.68
C LYS A 151 1.74 -23.51 -7.94
N MET A 152 0.48 -23.12 -7.80
CA MET A 152 -0.47 -23.11 -8.91
C MET A 152 -0.46 -21.74 -9.60
N LEU A 153 0.22 -21.68 -10.73
CA LEU A 153 0.29 -20.51 -11.60
C LEU A 153 -0.75 -20.65 -12.73
N PHE A 154 -1.51 -19.60 -12.99
CA PHE A 154 -2.46 -19.50 -14.08
C PHE A 154 -2.04 -18.46 -15.10
N VAL A 155 -2.32 -18.75 -16.38
CA VAL A 155 -2.32 -17.80 -17.48
C VAL A 155 -3.53 -18.09 -18.37
N SER A 156 -3.96 -17.13 -19.19
CA SER A 156 -5.10 -17.35 -20.08
C SER A 156 -4.93 -16.75 -21.48
N SER A 157 -5.33 -17.52 -22.47
CA SER A 157 -5.74 -17.14 -23.82
C SER A 157 -7.27 -17.04 -23.87
N GLN A 158 -7.93 -17.54 -24.93
CA GLN A 158 -9.36 -17.87 -24.85
C GLN A 158 -9.63 -19.08 -23.93
N ARG A 159 -8.56 -19.77 -23.51
CA ARG A 159 -8.59 -20.92 -22.60
C ARG A 159 -7.80 -20.62 -21.34
N LEU A 160 -8.15 -21.25 -20.23
CA LEU A 160 -7.39 -21.19 -19.01
C LEU A 160 -6.28 -22.26 -18.98
N TRP A 161 -5.08 -21.85 -18.63
CA TRP A 161 -3.90 -22.70 -18.49
C TRP A 161 -3.38 -22.70 -17.06
N ARG A 162 -2.80 -23.83 -16.64
CA ARG A 162 -2.22 -24.00 -15.30
C ARG A 162 -0.87 -24.66 -15.36
N SER A 163 0.09 -24.14 -14.59
CA SER A 163 1.35 -24.81 -14.24
C SER A 163 1.40 -25.10 -12.74
N LEU A 164 2.06 -26.19 -12.33
CA LEU A 164 2.35 -26.57 -10.93
C LEU A 164 3.85 -26.65 -10.63
N ASP A 165 4.68 -26.37 -11.60
CA ASP A 165 6.13 -26.53 -11.58
C ASP A 165 6.91 -25.28 -12.02
N GLY A 166 6.26 -24.12 -11.83
CA GLY A 166 6.87 -22.82 -12.14
C GLY A 166 7.01 -22.56 -13.63
N GLY A 167 6.05 -23.02 -14.44
CA GLY A 167 5.98 -22.78 -15.88
C GLY A 167 6.77 -23.77 -16.72
N ARG A 168 7.31 -24.86 -16.15
CA ARG A 168 8.02 -25.89 -16.93
C ARG A 168 7.07 -26.72 -17.79
N THR A 169 5.91 -27.03 -17.24
CA THR A 169 4.83 -27.70 -17.94
C THR A 169 3.51 -27.00 -17.74
N TRP A 170 2.63 -27.07 -18.73
CA TRP A 170 1.34 -26.43 -18.72
C TRP A 170 0.22 -27.41 -19.06
N LYS A 171 -0.90 -27.26 -18.39
CA LYS A 171 -2.13 -28.00 -18.63
C LYS A 171 -3.27 -27.04 -18.95
N VAL A 172 -3.96 -27.29 -20.07
CA VAL A 172 -5.21 -26.61 -20.40
C VAL A 172 -6.31 -27.07 -19.46
N LEU A 173 -7.04 -26.13 -18.85
CA LEU A 173 -8.13 -26.40 -17.92
C LEU A 173 -9.51 -26.16 -18.50
N SER A 174 -9.64 -25.55 -19.69
CA SER A 174 -10.93 -25.22 -20.27
C SER A 174 -10.94 -25.40 -21.79
N GLY A 175 -12.13 -25.45 -22.37
CA GLY A 175 -12.35 -25.10 -23.78
C GLY A 175 -12.25 -23.60 -23.99
N ASP A 176 -12.72 -23.11 -25.13
CA ASP A 176 -12.92 -21.70 -25.40
C ASP A 176 -14.05 -21.16 -24.48
N LEU A 177 -13.74 -20.16 -23.65
CA LEU A 177 -14.66 -19.54 -22.71
C LEU A 177 -15.07 -18.13 -23.14
N THR A 178 -14.99 -17.85 -24.44
CA THR A 178 -15.37 -16.58 -25.06
C THR A 178 -16.57 -16.75 -25.98
N ARG A 179 -17.11 -15.66 -26.50
CA ARG A 179 -18.19 -15.73 -27.52
C ARG A 179 -17.70 -16.31 -28.82
N HIS A 180 -16.40 -16.08 -29.14
CA HIS A 180 -15.79 -16.47 -30.40
C HIS A 180 -16.64 -16.02 -31.60
N ALA A 181 -17.02 -14.74 -31.63
CA ALA A 181 -17.82 -14.13 -32.69
C ALA A 181 -16.90 -13.72 -33.87
N PRO A 182 -16.87 -14.47 -34.98
CA PRO A 182 -15.88 -14.27 -36.04
C PRO A 182 -15.87 -12.86 -36.64
N GLU A 183 -17.06 -12.21 -36.70
CA GLU A 183 -17.22 -10.85 -37.19
C GLU A 183 -16.49 -9.79 -36.36
N THR A 184 -16.18 -10.11 -35.09
CA THR A 184 -15.41 -9.22 -34.20
C THR A 184 -13.92 -9.54 -34.20
N GLN A 185 -13.50 -10.57 -34.92
CA GLN A 185 -12.16 -11.13 -34.93
C GLN A 185 -11.46 -10.99 -36.29
N GLU A 186 -12.01 -10.18 -37.16
CA GLU A 186 -11.42 -9.86 -38.46
C GLU A 186 -10.13 -9.02 -38.25
N LYS A 187 -9.35 -8.94 -39.30
CA LYS A 187 -8.13 -8.13 -39.32
C LYS A 187 -8.46 -6.67 -39.12
N SER A 188 -7.82 -6.03 -38.15
CA SER A 188 -7.91 -4.58 -37.93
C SER A 188 -6.88 -3.81 -38.77
N GLY A 189 -7.01 -2.49 -38.80
CA GLY A 189 -6.19 -1.57 -39.58
C GLY A 189 -6.84 -1.16 -40.91
N GLY A 190 -6.15 -0.30 -41.63
CA GLY A 190 -6.64 0.25 -42.90
C GLY A 190 -6.28 -0.62 -44.11
N PRO A 191 -6.72 -0.18 -45.33
CA PRO A 191 -6.43 -0.93 -46.57
C PRO A 191 -4.93 -0.95 -46.95
N ILE A 192 -4.15 -0.03 -46.42
CA ILE A 192 -2.72 0.07 -46.72
C ILE A 192 -1.89 -0.79 -45.75
N THR A 193 -2.23 -0.78 -44.45
CA THR A 193 -1.47 -1.46 -43.39
C THR A 193 -2.42 -2.19 -42.46
N GLY A 194 -2.23 -3.48 -42.28
CA GLY A 194 -2.87 -4.23 -41.23
C GLY A 194 -2.26 -3.89 -39.87
N ASP A 195 -3.11 -3.93 -38.82
CA ASP A 195 -2.74 -3.52 -37.48
C ASP A 195 -3.15 -4.62 -36.49
N MET A 196 -2.44 -5.75 -36.56
CA MET A 196 -2.69 -6.95 -35.73
C MET A 196 -1.46 -7.28 -34.90
N ASN A 197 -1.47 -6.83 -33.66
CA ASN A 197 -0.50 -7.16 -32.61
C ASN A 197 -1.23 -7.69 -31.36
N GLY A 198 -0.55 -7.79 -30.24
CA GLY A 198 -1.15 -8.25 -28.99
C GLY A 198 -2.36 -7.44 -28.52
N PRO A 199 -2.38 -6.10 -28.61
CA PRO A 199 -3.53 -5.27 -28.19
C PRO A 199 -4.82 -5.53 -28.98
N GLU A 200 -4.73 -5.86 -30.28
CA GLU A 200 -5.86 -6.04 -31.19
C GLU A 200 -6.46 -7.44 -31.13
N VAL A 201 -5.79 -8.38 -30.46
CA VAL A 201 -6.34 -9.75 -30.28
C VAL A 201 -7.56 -9.69 -29.36
N TYR A 202 -8.68 -10.25 -29.88
CA TYR A 202 -9.98 -10.17 -29.24
C TYR A 202 -10.66 -11.55 -29.12
N GLY A 203 -11.57 -11.69 -28.15
CA GLY A 203 -12.19 -12.96 -27.79
C GLY A 203 -11.25 -13.78 -26.90
N VAL A 204 -10.81 -13.22 -25.77
CA VAL A 204 -9.89 -13.82 -24.81
C VAL A 204 -10.46 -13.77 -23.39
N ILE A 205 -9.97 -14.65 -22.52
CA ILE A 205 -10.19 -14.50 -21.08
C ILE A 205 -9.32 -13.32 -20.61
N PHE A 206 -9.96 -12.25 -20.16
CA PHE A 206 -9.32 -11.00 -19.76
C PHE A 206 -9.13 -10.88 -18.26
N SER A 207 -9.90 -11.63 -17.47
CA SER A 207 -9.79 -11.67 -16.01
C SER A 207 -9.97 -13.07 -15.47
N VAL A 208 -9.15 -13.44 -14.47
CA VAL A 208 -9.23 -14.73 -13.77
C VAL A 208 -9.30 -14.48 -12.28
N GLY A 209 -10.28 -15.06 -11.60
CA GLY A 209 -10.51 -14.96 -10.16
C GLY A 209 -10.47 -16.32 -9.47
N PRO A 210 -9.30 -16.88 -9.10
CA PRO A 210 -9.27 -18.08 -8.29
C PRO A 210 -9.79 -17.78 -6.88
N SER A 211 -10.61 -18.69 -6.35
CA SER A 211 -11.19 -18.54 -5.02
C SER A 211 -10.11 -18.51 -3.94
N LYS A 212 -10.36 -17.67 -2.93
CA LYS A 212 -9.56 -17.58 -1.70
C LYS A 212 -9.99 -18.60 -0.62
N LYS A 213 -11.03 -19.44 -0.90
CA LYS A 213 -11.63 -20.39 0.04
C LYS A 213 -11.63 -21.84 -0.43
N ASP A 214 -11.69 -22.08 -1.75
CA ASP A 214 -11.72 -23.42 -2.35
C ASP A 214 -10.86 -23.44 -3.60
N VAL A 215 -9.79 -24.22 -3.59
CA VAL A 215 -8.82 -24.33 -4.70
C VAL A 215 -9.44 -24.82 -6.02
N ASN A 216 -10.58 -25.46 -5.96
CA ASN A 216 -11.31 -25.98 -7.13
C ASN A 216 -12.25 -24.95 -7.77
N VAL A 217 -12.50 -23.83 -7.09
CA VAL A 217 -13.37 -22.77 -7.62
C VAL A 217 -12.51 -21.71 -8.32
N ILE A 218 -12.79 -21.52 -9.61
CA ILE A 218 -12.11 -20.52 -10.44
C ILE A 218 -13.16 -19.83 -11.31
N TRP A 219 -13.08 -18.50 -11.35
CA TRP A 219 -13.90 -17.64 -12.18
C TRP A 219 -13.10 -17.11 -13.36
N THR A 220 -13.73 -16.94 -14.50
CA THR A 220 -13.14 -16.27 -15.66
C THR A 220 -14.11 -15.27 -16.24
N GLY A 221 -13.58 -14.18 -16.77
CA GLY A 221 -14.32 -13.16 -17.50
C GLY A 221 -13.62 -12.83 -18.80
N SER A 222 -14.36 -12.78 -19.91
CA SER A 222 -13.80 -12.48 -21.22
C SER A 222 -13.91 -10.98 -21.58
N ASP A 223 -13.10 -10.56 -22.53
CA ASP A 223 -13.17 -9.20 -23.09
C ASP A 223 -14.42 -8.98 -23.97
N ASP A 224 -15.00 -10.06 -24.49
CA ASP A 224 -16.23 -10.07 -25.28
C ASP A 224 -17.51 -10.36 -24.46
N GLY A 225 -17.39 -10.34 -23.11
CA GLY A 225 -18.52 -10.24 -22.21
C GLY A 225 -19.15 -11.57 -21.77
N LEU A 226 -18.38 -12.62 -21.55
CA LEU A 226 -18.86 -13.84 -20.90
C LEU A 226 -18.20 -14.04 -19.54
N VAL A 227 -18.96 -14.63 -18.62
CA VAL A 227 -18.49 -15.02 -17.28
C VAL A 227 -18.71 -16.51 -17.09
N HIS A 228 -17.66 -17.22 -16.70
CA HIS A 228 -17.74 -18.64 -16.41
C HIS A 228 -17.20 -18.98 -15.03
N VAL A 229 -17.69 -20.07 -14.45
CA VAL A 229 -17.17 -20.61 -13.19
C VAL A 229 -16.97 -22.11 -13.31
N THR A 230 -15.86 -22.61 -12.78
CA THR A 230 -15.66 -24.01 -12.43
C THR A 230 -15.71 -24.20 -10.92
N ARG A 231 -16.22 -25.35 -10.47
CA ARG A 231 -16.25 -25.74 -9.05
C ARG A 231 -15.54 -27.07 -8.80
N ASN A 232 -14.84 -27.58 -9.82
CA ASN A 232 -14.15 -28.87 -9.80
C ASN A 232 -12.76 -28.81 -10.45
N GLY A 233 -12.09 -27.65 -10.32
CA GLY A 233 -10.71 -27.48 -10.78
C GLY A 233 -10.53 -27.48 -12.30
N GLY A 234 -11.58 -27.09 -13.05
CA GLY A 234 -11.55 -27.00 -14.51
C GLY A 234 -12.05 -28.25 -15.24
N LEU A 235 -12.60 -29.25 -14.55
CA LEU A 235 -13.19 -30.43 -15.21
C LEU A 235 -14.47 -30.09 -15.95
N SER A 236 -15.24 -29.13 -15.46
CA SER A 236 -16.40 -28.55 -16.15
C SER A 236 -16.55 -27.08 -15.85
N TRP A 237 -17.14 -26.34 -16.77
CA TRP A 237 -17.37 -24.91 -16.70
C TRP A 237 -18.86 -24.59 -16.94
N THR A 238 -19.37 -23.65 -16.18
CA THR A 238 -20.76 -23.15 -16.31
C THR A 238 -20.71 -21.69 -16.72
N ASN A 239 -21.40 -21.32 -17.79
CA ASN A 239 -21.64 -19.92 -18.13
C ASN A 239 -22.65 -19.33 -17.13
N VAL A 240 -22.23 -18.28 -16.46
CA VAL A 240 -22.99 -17.60 -15.40
C VAL A 240 -23.08 -16.09 -15.67
N THR A 241 -22.96 -15.68 -16.92
CA THR A 241 -23.03 -14.28 -17.34
C THR A 241 -24.32 -13.63 -16.85
N PRO A 242 -24.28 -12.48 -16.15
CA PRO A 242 -25.49 -11.75 -15.74
C PRO A 242 -26.35 -11.36 -16.95
N LYS A 243 -27.65 -11.53 -16.84
CA LYS A 243 -28.59 -11.21 -17.95
C LYS A 243 -28.67 -9.72 -18.27
N ASP A 244 -28.40 -8.88 -17.29
CA ASP A 244 -28.39 -7.40 -17.39
C ASP A 244 -26.99 -6.81 -17.62
N MET A 245 -25.99 -7.67 -17.85
CA MET A 245 -24.68 -7.21 -18.26
C MET A 245 -24.73 -6.72 -19.71
N PRO A 246 -24.15 -5.54 -20.03
CA PRO A 246 -24.17 -5.01 -21.38
C PRO A 246 -23.41 -5.93 -22.34
N ASP A 247 -23.97 -6.13 -23.55
CA ASP A 247 -23.33 -6.95 -24.58
C ASP A 247 -21.93 -6.46 -24.91
N PHE A 248 -21.00 -7.41 -25.09
CA PHE A 248 -19.58 -7.12 -25.32
C PHE A 248 -18.94 -6.26 -24.23
N GLY A 249 -19.48 -6.28 -23.02
CA GLY A 249 -18.89 -5.63 -21.87
C GLY A 249 -17.65 -6.38 -21.41
N ARG A 250 -16.47 -5.77 -21.52
CA ARG A 250 -15.21 -6.37 -21.07
C ARG A 250 -15.23 -6.59 -19.57
N VAL A 251 -15.11 -7.84 -19.11
CA VAL A 251 -14.93 -8.16 -17.69
C VAL A 251 -13.49 -7.81 -17.32
N SER A 252 -13.29 -6.59 -16.80
CA SER A 252 -11.95 -6.03 -16.58
C SER A 252 -11.27 -6.61 -15.36
N GLN A 253 -12.03 -6.95 -14.29
CA GLN A 253 -11.47 -7.50 -13.07
C GLN A 253 -12.48 -8.39 -12.36
N ILE A 254 -11.99 -9.51 -11.82
CA ILE A 254 -12.73 -10.41 -10.94
C ILE A 254 -12.01 -10.48 -9.58
N ASP A 255 -12.77 -10.35 -8.50
CA ASP A 255 -12.30 -10.59 -7.13
C ASP A 255 -13.18 -11.61 -6.42
N ALA A 256 -12.68 -12.83 -6.22
CA ALA A 256 -13.34 -13.84 -5.41
C ALA A 256 -13.23 -13.47 -3.92
N SER A 257 -14.35 -13.59 -3.19
CA SER A 257 -14.40 -13.21 -1.77
C SER A 257 -13.42 -14.01 -0.91
N ALA A 258 -12.85 -13.31 0.08
CA ALA A 258 -12.04 -13.93 1.12
C ALA A 258 -12.88 -14.65 2.20
N PHE A 259 -14.20 -14.49 2.19
CA PHE A 259 -15.09 -14.98 3.25
C PHE A 259 -15.98 -16.14 2.81
N ASP A 260 -16.33 -16.21 1.52
CA ASP A 260 -17.26 -17.20 0.99
C ASP A 260 -16.86 -17.60 -0.44
N ALA A 261 -16.83 -18.92 -0.74
CA ALA A 261 -16.41 -19.45 -2.03
C ALA A 261 -17.43 -19.16 -3.16
N GLY A 262 -18.71 -18.98 -2.83
CA GLY A 262 -19.77 -18.67 -3.79
C GLY A 262 -19.92 -17.19 -4.09
N THR A 263 -19.19 -16.34 -3.34
CA THR A 263 -19.25 -14.88 -3.49
C THR A 263 -18.11 -14.36 -4.38
N MET A 264 -18.47 -13.50 -5.31
CA MET A 264 -17.53 -12.86 -6.24
C MET A 264 -18.05 -11.48 -6.63
N TYR A 265 -17.11 -10.56 -6.84
CA TYR A 265 -17.33 -9.22 -7.37
C TYR A 265 -16.60 -9.09 -8.71
N MET A 266 -17.20 -8.40 -9.66
CA MET A 266 -16.54 -8.09 -10.93
C MET A 266 -16.86 -6.69 -11.41
N SER A 267 -15.89 -6.06 -12.06
CA SER A 267 -16.07 -4.83 -12.83
C SER A 267 -16.17 -5.13 -14.31
N VAL A 268 -17.04 -4.40 -14.98
CA VAL A 268 -17.23 -4.48 -16.43
C VAL A 268 -17.12 -3.08 -17.02
N ARG A 269 -16.50 -2.94 -18.19
CA ARG A 269 -16.34 -1.65 -18.86
C ARG A 269 -16.52 -1.73 -20.37
N ARG A 270 -17.05 -0.65 -20.96
CA ARG A 270 -17.30 -0.55 -22.42
C ARG A 270 -16.92 0.82 -23.04
N PRO A 271 -15.91 1.55 -22.56
CA PRO A 271 -15.63 2.88 -23.12
C PRO A 271 -15.28 2.83 -24.61
N LEU A 272 -14.70 1.74 -25.11
CA LEU A 272 -14.41 1.52 -26.54
C LEU A 272 -15.66 1.35 -27.40
N LEU A 273 -16.81 1.06 -26.80
CA LEU A 273 -18.13 1.02 -27.43
C LEU A 273 -18.96 2.25 -27.07
N ASN A 274 -18.31 3.35 -26.69
CA ASN A 274 -18.91 4.64 -26.30
C ASN A 274 -19.91 4.55 -25.13
N ASP A 275 -19.69 3.58 -24.22
CA ASP A 275 -20.49 3.39 -23.01
C ASP A 275 -19.56 3.56 -21.79
N ARG A 276 -19.70 4.68 -21.09
CA ARG A 276 -18.88 5.06 -19.93
C ARG A 276 -19.57 4.81 -18.59
N ALA A 277 -20.75 4.20 -18.60
CA ALA A 277 -21.49 3.92 -17.38
C ALA A 277 -20.72 2.95 -16.46
N PRO A 278 -20.83 3.11 -15.13
CA PRO A 278 -20.24 2.18 -14.18
C PRO A 278 -21.00 0.85 -14.16
N TYR A 279 -20.23 -0.24 -14.14
CA TYR A 279 -20.77 -1.59 -14.00
C TYR A 279 -19.95 -2.36 -12.98
N ILE A 280 -20.58 -2.71 -11.86
CA ILE A 280 -20.06 -3.67 -10.87
C ILE A 280 -21.18 -4.66 -10.59
N PHE A 281 -20.84 -5.95 -10.65
CA PHE A 281 -21.77 -7.03 -10.35
C PHE A 281 -21.26 -7.87 -9.19
N ARG A 282 -22.18 -8.30 -8.33
CA ARG A 282 -21.94 -9.20 -7.21
C ARG A 282 -22.80 -10.43 -7.32
N THR A 283 -22.24 -11.59 -7.05
CA THR A 283 -22.96 -12.85 -6.78
C THR A 283 -22.57 -13.40 -5.42
N THR A 284 -23.45 -14.19 -4.80
CA THR A 284 -23.21 -14.91 -3.54
C THR A 284 -23.55 -16.40 -3.64
N ASP A 285 -23.84 -16.90 -4.83
CA ASP A 285 -24.38 -18.24 -5.07
C ASP A 285 -23.76 -18.93 -6.30
N PHE A 286 -22.49 -18.67 -6.57
CA PHE A 286 -21.74 -19.16 -7.73
C PHE A 286 -22.32 -18.68 -9.08
N GLY A 287 -22.84 -17.45 -9.13
CA GLY A 287 -23.34 -16.83 -10.36
C GLY A 287 -24.74 -17.26 -10.77
N LYS A 288 -25.51 -17.93 -9.91
CA LYS A 288 -26.92 -18.23 -10.18
C LYS A 288 -27.79 -16.97 -10.19
N THR A 289 -27.47 -16.04 -9.27
CA THR A 289 -28.09 -14.71 -9.19
C THR A 289 -27.03 -13.62 -9.11
N TRP A 290 -27.37 -12.45 -9.64
CA TRP A 290 -26.50 -11.29 -9.68
C TRP A 290 -27.20 -10.03 -9.20
N THR A 291 -26.44 -9.15 -8.60
CA THR A 291 -26.88 -7.81 -8.22
C THR A 291 -25.90 -6.79 -8.81
N LYS A 292 -26.41 -5.81 -9.55
CA LYS A 292 -25.64 -4.64 -9.97
C LYS A 292 -25.51 -3.69 -8.79
N ILE A 293 -24.28 -3.30 -8.43
CA ILE A 293 -23.95 -2.55 -7.21
C ILE A 293 -23.16 -1.29 -7.56
N VAL A 294 -23.81 -0.24 -8.04
CA VAL A 294 -23.18 1.00 -8.55
C VAL A 294 -23.73 2.29 -7.95
N ASN A 295 -24.64 2.21 -6.98
CA ASN A 295 -25.27 3.39 -6.38
C ASN A 295 -24.23 4.29 -5.68
N GLY A 296 -24.14 5.56 -6.08
CA GLY A 296 -23.15 6.53 -5.57
C GLY A 296 -21.91 6.69 -6.44
N LEU A 297 -21.72 5.88 -7.51
CA LEU A 297 -20.70 6.13 -8.53
C LEU A 297 -21.19 7.18 -9.54
N GLY A 298 -20.26 7.92 -10.13
CA GLY A 298 -20.55 8.88 -11.20
C GLY A 298 -21.13 8.19 -12.45
N ALA A 299 -22.05 8.84 -13.16
CA ALA A 299 -22.75 8.24 -14.31
C ALA A 299 -21.82 7.88 -15.48
N GLU A 300 -20.72 8.60 -15.64
CA GLU A 300 -19.70 8.37 -16.68
C GLU A 300 -18.36 7.86 -16.09
N ASP A 301 -18.38 7.32 -14.87
CA ASP A 301 -17.20 6.89 -14.14
C ASP A 301 -17.07 5.36 -14.20
N TYR A 302 -16.69 4.85 -15.37
CA TYR A 302 -16.56 3.41 -15.58
C TYR A 302 -15.48 2.79 -14.69
N VAL A 303 -15.69 1.54 -14.32
CA VAL A 303 -14.92 0.86 -13.27
C VAL A 303 -13.85 -0.05 -13.89
N HIS A 304 -12.62 0.13 -13.48
CA HIS A 304 -11.48 -0.70 -13.88
C HIS A 304 -11.36 -1.95 -13.02
N ALA A 305 -11.45 -1.80 -11.69
CA ALA A 305 -11.32 -2.90 -10.76
C ALA A 305 -12.21 -2.73 -9.52
N VAL A 306 -12.60 -3.83 -8.90
CA VAL A 306 -13.29 -3.90 -7.62
C VAL A 306 -12.63 -4.95 -6.73
N ARG A 307 -12.42 -4.65 -5.45
CA ARG A 307 -11.81 -5.57 -4.48
C ARG A 307 -12.54 -5.56 -3.17
N GLU A 308 -12.71 -6.75 -2.56
CA GLU A 308 -13.15 -6.88 -1.17
C GLU A 308 -11.95 -6.80 -0.22
N ASP A 309 -12.11 -6.07 0.88
CA ASP A 309 -11.09 -6.04 1.95
C ASP A 309 -10.92 -7.44 2.55
N PRO A 310 -9.70 -8.01 2.59
CA PRO A 310 -9.49 -9.39 3.04
C PRO A 310 -9.72 -9.60 4.55
N ALA A 311 -9.82 -8.50 5.34
CA ALA A 311 -10.01 -8.55 6.78
C ALA A 311 -11.40 -8.08 7.24
N ARG A 312 -12.18 -7.39 6.39
CA ARG A 312 -13.54 -6.93 6.70
C ARG A 312 -14.50 -7.27 5.57
N LYS A 313 -15.37 -8.26 5.81
CA LYS A 313 -16.43 -8.63 4.87
C LYS A 313 -17.33 -7.44 4.53
N GLY A 314 -17.61 -7.25 3.24
CA GLY A 314 -18.48 -6.20 2.73
C GLY A 314 -17.88 -4.79 2.72
N LEU A 315 -16.62 -4.62 3.12
CA LEU A 315 -15.86 -3.42 2.82
C LEU A 315 -15.24 -3.60 1.43
N LEU A 316 -15.68 -2.77 0.48
CA LEU A 316 -15.24 -2.85 -0.91
C LEU A 316 -14.52 -1.58 -1.33
N TYR A 317 -13.59 -1.72 -2.27
CA TYR A 317 -12.91 -0.62 -2.94
C TYR A 317 -13.11 -0.75 -4.45
N ALA A 318 -13.37 0.37 -5.13
CA ALA A 318 -13.49 0.42 -6.58
C ALA A 318 -12.50 1.42 -7.17
N ALA A 319 -11.77 0.99 -8.19
CA ALA A 319 -10.91 1.80 -9.03
C ALA A 319 -11.70 2.24 -10.26
N THR A 320 -11.81 3.54 -10.47
CA THR A 320 -12.61 4.11 -11.54
C THR A 320 -11.79 5.03 -12.46
N GLN A 321 -12.42 5.54 -13.49
CA GLN A 321 -11.81 6.51 -14.41
C GLN A 321 -11.38 7.81 -13.70
N HIS A 322 -12.06 8.21 -12.61
CA HIS A 322 -11.86 9.49 -11.94
C HIS A 322 -11.39 9.36 -10.48
N GLY A 323 -10.96 8.16 -10.04
CA GLY A 323 -10.41 7.96 -8.70
C GLY A 323 -10.80 6.67 -8.04
N VAL A 324 -10.81 6.68 -6.71
CA VAL A 324 -11.13 5.52 -5.86
C VAL A 324 -12.41 5.78 -5.09
N TYR A 325 -13.25 4.76 -5.02
CA TYR A 325 -14.45 4.73 -4.17
C TYR A 325 -14.36 3.60 -3.15
N LEU A 326 -15.09 3.73 -2.07
CA LEU A 326 -15.27 2.68 -1.08
C LEU A 326 -16.74 2.47 -0.74
N SER A 327 -17.09 1.26 -0.35
CA SER A 327 -18.41 0.89 0.18
C SER A 327 -18.23 0.13 1.49
N TYR A 328 -19.06 0.45 2.50
CA TYR A 328 -19.08 -0.23 3.79
C TYR A 328 -20.19 -1.29 3.91
N ASP A 329 -21.06 -1.38 2.91
CA ASP A 329 -22.31 -2.11 2.91
C ASP A 329 -22.44 -3.06 1.72
N ASP A 330 -21.32 -3.71 1.37
CA ASP A 330 -21.26 -4.74 0.33
C ASP A 330 -21.68 -4.23 -1.06
N GLY A 331 -21.34 -2.97 -1.35
CA GLY A 331 -21.60 -2.30 -2.61
C GLY A 331 -22.98 -1.65 -2.73
N ALA A 332 -23.81 -1.68 -1.68
CA ALA A 332 -25.14 -1.05 -1.74
C ALA A 332 -25.02 0.49 -1.91
N ASN A 333 -24.00 1.10 -1.33
CA ASN A 333 -23.70 2.52 -1.50
C ASN A 333 -22.19 2.75 -1.61
N TRP A 334 -21.79 3.60 -2.55
CA TRP A 334 -20.40 4.00 -2.77
C TRP A 334 -20.18 5.46 -2.39
N GLN A 335 -18.99 5.75 -1.87
CA GLN A 335 -18.53 7.11 -1.58
C GLN A 335 -17.08 7.28 -2.02
N SER A 336 -16.73 8.50 -2.44
CA SER A 336 -15.38 8.80 -2.92
C SER A 336 -14.33 8.65 -1.80
N LEU A 337 -13.21 8.00 -2.14
CA LEU A 337 -11.99 7.92 -1.33
C LEU A 337 -10.84 8.68 -2.01
N LYS A 338 -11.14 9.74 -2.74
CA LYS A 338 -10.14 10.49 -3.51
C LYS A 338 -9.03 11.10 -2.64
N LEU A 339 -9.36 11.53 -1.41
CA LEU A 339 -8.42 12.19 -0.50
C LEU A 339 -7.65 13.33 -1.21
N ASN A 340 -6.30 13.26 -1.20
CA ASN A 340 -5.42 14.21 -1.86
C ASN A 340 -4.95 13.77 -3.27
N MET A 341 -5.55 12.72 -3.82
CA MET A 341 -5.23 12.28 -5.19
C MET A 341 -5.75 13.28 -6.24
N PRO A 342 -4.99 13.51 -7.31
CA PRO A 342 -5.51 14.23 -8.46
C PRO A 342 -6.61 13.40 -9.16
N ASP A 343 -7.37 14.04 -10.03
CA ASP A 343 -8.27 13.35 -10.95
C ASP A 343 -7.43 12.56 -11.96
N THR A 344 -7.52 11.24 -11.90
CA THR A 344 -6.74 10.36 -12.77
C THR A 344 -7.38 8.97 -12.82
N PRO A 345 -7.30 8.28 -13.96
CA PRO A 345 -7.74 6.90 -14.06
C PRO A 345 -6.94 5.98 -13.12
N ILE A 346 -7.64 5.20 -12.35
CA ILE A 346 -7.04 4.16 -11.48
C ILE A 346 -7.19 2.83 -12.19
N SER A 347 -6.09 2.28 -12.68
CA SER A 347 -6.09 1.07 -13.49
C SER A 347 -6.32 -0.21 -12.67
N ASP A 348 -5.79 -0.27 -11.46
CA ASP A 348 -5.99 -1.39 -10.53
C ASP A 348 -5.78 -0.94 -9.08
N LEU A 349 -6.23 -1.77 -8.15
CA LEU A 349 -6.01 -1.60 -6.72
C LEU A 349 -5.85 -2.95 -6.03
N ILE A 350 -5.08 -2.99 -4.94
CA ILE A 350 -4.86 -4.17 -4.13
C ILE A 350 -4.77 -3.78 -2.65
N VAL A 351 -5.33 -4.62 -1.78
CA VAL A 351 -5.21 -4.46 -0.33
C VAL A 351 -4.08 -5.36 0.16
N GLU A 352 -2.96 -4.78 0.55
CA GLU A 352 -1.82 -5.51 1.11
C GLU A 352 -1.71 -5.25 2.61
N ALA A 353 -1.91 -6.28 3.41
CA ALA A 353 -1.93 -6.20 4.87
C ALA A 353 -2.85 -5.09 5.40
N ASN A 354 -2.31 -3.93 5.72
CA ASN A 354 -3.07 -2.76 6.21
C ASN A 354 -3.02 -1.57 5.26
N ASP A 355 -2.55 -1.73 4.04
CA ASP A 355 -2.41 -0.66 3.07
C ASP A 355 -3.31 -0.90 1.85
N LEU A 356 -3.79 0.18 1.24
CA LEU A 356 -4.42 0.14 -0.06
C LEU A 356 -3.43 0.70 -1.09
N VAL A 357 -3.01 -0.15 -2.00
CA VAL A 357 -2.08 0.17 -3.08
C VAL A 357 -2.87 0.33 -4.36
N ILE A 358 -2.60 1.37 -5.13
CA ILE A 358 -3.23 1.61 -6.43
C ILE A 358 -2.20 1.89 -7.50
N SER A 359 -2.54 1.52 -8.72
CA SER A 359 -1.87 1.94 -9.95
C SER A 359 -2.75 2.91 -10.73
N SER A 360 -2.13 3.84 -11.44
CA SER A 360 -2.86 4.84 -12.20
C SER A 360 -2.31 5.00 -13.62
N HIS A 361 -3.16 5.49 -14.52
CA HIS A 361 -2.71 5.95 -15.83
C HIS A 361 -2.30 7.42 -15.72
N GLY A 362 -0.99 7.66 -15.65
CA GLY A 362 -0.39 8.99 -15.71
C GLY A 362 0.05 9.60 -14.37
N ARG A 363 -0.12 8.91 -13.21
CA ARG A 363 0.28 9.45 -11.89
C ARG A 363 1.04 8.46 -11.00
N GLY A 364 1.57 7.38 -11.57
CA GLY A 364 2.39 6.42 -10.84
C GLY A 364 1.58 5.52 -9.89
N PHE A 365 2.28 4.95 -8.90
CA PHE A 365 1.68 4.20 -7.80
C PHE A 365 1.38 5.11 -6.62
N TRP A 366 0.29 4.81 -5.90
CA TRP A 366 -0.07 5.46 -4.65
C TRP A 366 -0.33 4.41 -3.58
N VAL A 367 0.00 4.74 -2.35
CA VAL A 367 -0.26 3.90 -1.19
C VAL A 367 -1.01 4.71 -0.13
N LEU A 368 -2.20 4.25 0.24
CA LEU A 368 -2.88 4.71 1.45
C LEU A 368 -2.39 3.84 2.60
N ASP A 369 -1.43 4.36 3.37
CA ASP A 369 -0.93 3.69 4.56
C ASP A 369 -2.04 3.56 5.61
N ASN A 370 -2.21 2.36 6.15
CA ASN A 370 -3.07 2.04 7.26
C ASN A 370 -4.58 2.25 7.01
N VAL A 371 -5.21 1.27 6.41
CA VAL A 371 -6.68 1.19 6.27
C VAL A 371 -7.40 0.68 7.52
N ALA A 372 -6.70 0.44 8.64
CA ALA A 372 -7.33 -0.03 9.88
C ALA A 372 -8.47 0.86 10.37
N PRO A 373 -8.42 2.20 10.26
CA PRO A 373 -9.57 3.06 10.56
C PRO A 373 -10.79 2.76 9.68
N LEU A 374 -10.60 2.50 8.39
CA LEU A 374 -11.69 2.14 7.47
C LEU A 374 -12.32 0.80 7.87
N ARG A 375 -11.50 -0.18 8.27
CA ARG A 375 -11.96 -1.47 8.76
C ARG A 375 -12.75 -1.38 10.06
N GLN A 376 -12.49 -0.40 10.91
CA GLN A 376 -13.13 -0.20 12.21
C GLN A 376 -14.28 0.81 12.16
N ALA A 377 -14.44 1.55 11.05
CA ALA A 377 -15.51 2.53 10.88
C ALA A 377 -16.88 1.85 10.77
N THR A 378 -17.59 1.78 11.90
CA THR A 378 -19.00 1.37 11.98
C THR A 378 -19.89 2.60 12.12
N PRO A 379 -21.21 2.51 11.89
CA PRO A 379 -22.13 3.63 12.14
C PRO A 379 -21.98 4.21 13.56
N ALA A 380 -21.79 3.37 14.57
CA ALA A 380 -21.57 3.80 15.95
C ALA A 380 -20.26 4.58 16.13
N VAL A 381 -19.18 4.12 15.49
CA VAL A 381 -17.87 4.82 15.52
C VAL A 381 -17.95 6.16 14.81
N LEU A 382 -18.62 6.22 13.66
CA LEU A 382 -18.78 7.46 12.88
C LEU A 382 -19.68 8.49 13.58
N ALA A 383 -20.64 8.05 14.40
CA ALA A 383 -21.52 8.91 15.19
C ALA A 383 -20.89 9.38 16.51
N ALA A 384 -19.80 8.74 16.97
CA ALA A 384 -19.19 9.03 18.27
C ALA A 384 -18.52 10.41 18.29
N ASP A 385 -18.56 11.11 19.45
CA ASP A 385 -17.86 12.39 19.66
C ASP A 385 -16.34 12.22 19.57
N ALA A 386 -15.82 11.07 20.00
CA ALA A 386 -14.41 10.70 19.93
C ALA A 386 -14.26 9.19 19.80
N HIS A 387 -13.26 8.74 19.04
CA HIS A 387 -12.90 7.34 18.92
C HIS A 387 -11.39 7.19 18.76
N LEU A 388 -10.81 6.20 19.43
CA LEU A 388 -9.43 5.77 19.26
C LEU A 388 -9.44 4.41 18.53
N PHE A 389 -8.91 4.41 17.31
CA PHE A 389 -8.79 3.18 16.53
C PHE A 389 -7.68 2.29 17.08
N ALA A 390 -7.92 0.98 17.15
CA ALA A 390 -6.87 0.03 17.46
C ALA A 390 -5.80 0.09 16.35
N PRO A 391 -4.53 0.36 16.70
CA PRO A 391 -3.48 0.42 15.71
C PRO A 391 -3.18 -0.98 15.16
N PRO A 392 -2.62 -1.09 13.94
CA PRO A 392 -2.14 -2.37 13.42
C PRO A 392 -0.99 -2.91 14.26
N VAL A 393 -0.68 -4.19 14.07
CA VAL A 393 0.50 -4.81 14.71
C VAL A 393 1.76 -4.09 14.25
N GLY A 394 2.52 -3.53 15.19
CA GLY A 394 3.81 -2.90 14.93
C GLY A 394 4.91 -3.95 14.75
N ILE A 395 5.68 -3.82 13.68
CA ILE A 395 6.95 -4.54 13.55
C ILE A 395 8.04 -3.66 14.13
N ARG A 396 8.84 -4.20 15.06
CA ARG A 396 9.93 -3.46 15.69
C ARG A 396 11.01 -3.09 14.66
N SER A 397 10.81 -1.97 14.03
CA SER A 397 11.62 -1.41 12.95
C SER A 397 11.66 0.12 13.08
N SER A 398 12.26 0.80 12.13
CA SER A 398 12.30 2.26 12.06
C SER A 398 10.99 2.91 11.55
N ALA A 399 10.05 2.13 11.03
CA ALA A 399 8.82 2.66 10.42
C ALA A 399 7.82 3.19 11.47
N GLY A 400 7.84 2.65 12.70
CA GLY A 400 6.88 3.01 13.75
C GLY A 400 5.54 2.30 13.63
N VAL A 401 4.61 2.66 14.51
CA VAL A 401 3.22 2.16 14.52
C VAL A 401 2.28 3.32 14.22
N PRO A 402 1.48 3.27 13.13
CA PRO A 402 0.50 4.30 12.85
C PRO A 402 -0.66 4.20 13.84
N MET A 403 -0.93 5.29 14.53
CA MET A 403 -2.06 5.47 15.43
C MET A 403 -3.05 6.43 14.80
N SER A 404 -4.34 6.19 14.99
CA SER A 404 -5.39 7.04 14.44
C SER A 404 -6.50 7.24 15.47
N TRP A 405 -7.10 8.41 15.45
CA TRP A 405 -8.28 8.75 16.27
C TRP A 405 -9.14 9.76 15.53
N THR A 406 -10.38 9.87 15.96
CA THR A 406 -11.28 10.89 15.44
C THR A 406 -11.92 11.67 16.59
N PHE A 407 -12.12 12.97 16.37
CA PHE A 407 -12.89 13.85 17.22
C PHE A 407 -13.95 14.56 16.39
N LYS A 408 -15.18 14.61 16.86
CA LYS A 408 -16.25 15.41 16.23
C LYS A 408 -15.95 16.91 16.28
N ALA A 409 -15.37 17.37 17.40
CA ALA A 409 -14.84 18.71 17.59
C ALA A 409 -13.43 18.64 18.19
N ALA A 410 -12.54 19.56 17.83
CA ALA A 410 -11.19 19.58 18.36
C ALA A 410 -11.22 19.78 19.90
N PRO A 411 -10.62 18.87 20.69
CA PRO A 411 -10.56 19.03 22.13
C PRO A 411 -9.56 20.15 22.51
N LYS A 412 -9.76 20.76 23.67
CA LYS A 412 -8.87 21.81 24.20
C LYS A 412 -7.54 21.23 24.67
N ARG A 413 -7.56 20.02 25.22
CA ARG A 413 -6.40 19.30 25.73
C ARG A 413 -6.54 17.82 25.45
N ALA A 414 -5.43 17.19 25.07
CA ALA A 414 -5.37 15.75 24.98
C ALA A 414 -3.97 15.24 25.35
N THR A 415 -3.91 14.03 25.91
CA THR A 415 -2.67 13.26 26.10
C THR A 415 -2.83 11.87 25.51
N LEU A 416 -1.74 11.36 24.93
CA LEU A 416 -1.63 10.02 24.40
C LEU A 416 -0.57 9.27 25.19
N ALA A 417 -0.96 8.27 25.95
CA ALA A 417 -0.04 7.47 26.77
C ALA A 417 0.06 6.04 26.27
N ILE A 418 1.28 5.51 26.29
CA ILE A 418 1.57 4.10 26.03
C ILE A 418 1.85 3.42 27.38
N LEU A 419 1.07 2.39 27.67
CA LEU A 419 1.15 1.64 28.92
C LEU A 419 1.62 0.22 28.66
N ASP A 420 2.38 -0.33 29.61
CA ASP A 420 2.71 -1.76 29.63
C ASP A 420 1.55 -2.62 30.17
N SER A 421 1.77 -3.91 30.28
CA SER A 421 0.78 -4.88 30.77
C SER A 421 0.39 -4.71 32.24
N THR A 422 1.17 -3.95 33.02
CA THR A 422 0.88 -3.63 34.44
C THR A 422 0.09 -2.31 34.58
N GLY A 423 -0.07 -1.58 33.48
CA GLY A 423 -0.67 -0.24 33.46
C GLY A 423 0.33 0.90 33.73
N ALA A 424 1.62 0.61 33.85
CA ALA A 424 2.64 1.63 34.01
C ALA A 424 2.83 2.41 32.70
N VAL A 425 2.92 3.74 32.81
CA VAL A 425 3.12 4.65 31.67
C VAL A 425 4.59 4.58 31.22
N LEU A 426 4.79 4.11 29.98
CA LEU A 426 6.09 4.03 29.33
C LEU A 426 6.45 5.31 28.60
N ARG A 427 5.45 5.97 28.03
CA ARG A 427 5.59 7.27 27.36
C ARG A 427 4.26 8.00 27.36
N GLU A 428 4.32 9.32 27.53
CA GLU A 428 3.20 10.22 27.36
C GLU A 428 3.56 11.33 26.39
N LEU A 429 2.59 11.68 25.52
CA LEU A 429 2.68 12.71 24.51
C LEU A 429 1.54 13.71 24.73
N THR A 430 1.77 14.98 24.44
CA THR A 430 0.77 16.04 24.57
C THR A 430 0.20 16.41 23.20
N GLY A 431 -1.10 16.61 23.12
CA GLY A 431 -1.76 17.12 21.92
C GLY A 431 -1.38 18.58 21.65
N ASP A 432 -1.13 18.90 20.39
CA ASP A 432 -0.73 20.23 19.94
C ASP A 432 -1.52 20.65 18.70
N THR A 433 -2.21 21.78 18.80
CA THR A 433 -2.97 22.37 17.69
C THR A 433 -2.09 22.95 16.60
N ALA A 434 -0.86 23.39 16.92
CA ALA A 434 0.09 23.90 15.95
C ALA A 434 0.61 22.80 15.00
N THR A 435 0.77 21.57 15.51
CA THR A 435 1.13 20.40 14.68
C THR A 435 0.01 20.03 13.69
N ALA A 436 -1.24 20.33 14.00
CA ALA A 436 -2.37 20.11 13.10
C ALA A 436 -2.36 21.08 11.90
N ALA A 437 -1.91 22.32 12.09
CA ALA A 437 -1.84 23.35 11.05
C ALA A 437 -0.74 23.09 10.00
N ALA A 438 0.27 22.27 10.32
CA ALA A 438 1.39 21.97 9.43
C ALA A 438 1.03 21.01 8.26
N GLY A 439 -0.19 20.48 8.21
CA GLY A 439 -0.71 19.65 7.13
C GLY A 439 -0.03 18.29 6.96
N ALA A 440 -0.69 17.37 6.27
CA ALA A 440 -0.18 16.03 5.93
C ALA A 440 1.05 16.02 4.99
N GLY A 441 1.51 17.19 4.53
CA GLY A 441 2.66 17.38 3.65
C GLY A 441 3.97 17.73 4.35
N ALA A 442 3.97 17.97 5.67
CA ALA A 442 5.21 18.16 6.42
C ALA A 442 5.91 16.80 6.52
N GLY A 443 6.97 16.66 5.72
CA GLY A 443 7.77 15.44 5.61
C GLY A 443 8.07 14.83 6.97
N ARG A 444 8.10 13.50 7.00
CA ARG A 444 8.40 12.64 8.16
C ARG A 444 9.54 13.24 8.99
N ARG A 445 9.25 14.10 9.95
CA ARG A 445 10.23 14.51 10.94
C ARG A 445 10.54 13.30 11.81
N ARG A 446 11.64 12.61 11.49
CA ARG A 446 12.29 11.63 12.37
C ARG A 446 12.85 12.37 13.59
N GLY A 447 11.97 12.82 14.47
CA GLY A 447 12.33 13.33 15.77
C GLY A 447 11.50 12.60 16.81
N THR A 448 12.01 12.47 18.02
CA THR A 448 11.23 12.07 19.19
C THR A 448 10.19 13.17 19.46
N SER A 449 9.11 13.18 18.69
CA SER A 449 8.04 14.16 18.90
C SER A 449 7.48 13.95 20.30
N SER A 450 7.43 15.01 21.08
CA SER A 450 6.74 15.05 22.37
C SER A 450 5.26 15.39 22.19
N SER A 451 4.82 15.68 20.96
CA SER A 451 3.46 16.10 20.65
C SER A 451 2.86 15.36 19.46
N PHE A 452 1.54 15.35 19.38
CA PHE A 452 0.74 14.76 18.31
C PHE A 452 -0.34 15.77 17.82
N PRO A 453 -0.86 15.64 16.57
CA PRO A 453 -1.83 16.59 16.03
C PRO A 453 -3.16 16.54 16.78
N LEU A 454 -3.72 17.71 17.10
CA LEU A 454 -4.98 17.90 17.78
C LEU A 454 -5.94 18.69 16.91
N SER A 455 -6.87 17.99 16.24
CA SER A 455 -7.84 18.60 15.33
C SER A 455 -9.18 17.87 15.37
N ALA A 456 -10.23 18.49 14.85
CA ALA A 456 -11.47 17.78 14.50
C ALA A 456 -11.24 16.85 13.30
N GLY A 457 -12.06 15.82 13.18
CA GLY A 457 -11.94 14.79 12.14
C GLY A 457 -10.91 13.72 12.46
N LEU A 458 -10.51 12.99 11.42
CA LEU A 458 -9.51 11.91 11.52
C LEU A 458 -8.11 12.51 11.63
N SER A 459 -7.41 12.14 12.69
CA SER A 459 -6.00 12.48 12.92
C SER A 459 -5.14 11.24 12.93
N ARG A 460 -3.87 11.39 12.53
CA ARG A 460 -2.87 10.31 12.45
C ARG A 460 -1.57 10.74 13.09
N PHE A 461 -0.92 9.80 13.76
CA PHE A 461 0.40 9.96 14.36
C PHE A 461 1.18 8.64 14.25
N THR A 462 2.45 8.69 13.90
CA THR A 462 3.31 7.50 13.87
C THR A 462 4.15 7.44 15.14
N TYR A 463 3.85 6.46 15.99
CA TYR A 463 4.58 6.21 17.22
C TYR A 463 5.87 5.44 16.93
N ASP A 464 7.00 5.93 17.42
CA ASP A 464 8.34 5.38 17.18
C ASP A 464 8.69 4.13 17.99
N MET A 465 7.73 3.57 18.73
CA MET A 465 7.89 2.39 19.60
C MET A 465 8.99 2.55 20.67
N ARG A 466 9.16 3.76 21.20
CA ARG A 466 10.16 4.04 22.23
C ARG A 466 9.51 4.51 23.53
N ALA A 467 10.12 4.13 24.65
CA ALA A 467 9.78 4.71 25.95
C ALA A 467 10.20 6.19 26.02
N THR A 468 9.85 6.87 27.10
CA THR A 468 10.31 8.24 27.40
C THR A 468 11.83 8.30 27.35
N GLY A 469 12.35 9.32 26.69
CA GLY A 469 13.78 9.56 26.53
C GLY A 469 14.43 10.18 27.75
N ILE A 470 15.64 10.70 27.53
CA ILE A 470 16.38 11.45 28.56
C ILE A 470 15.86 12.88 28.69
N GLU A 471 15.91 13.43 29.90
CA GLU A 471 15.68 14.85 30.14
C GLU A 471 16.74 15.68 29.39
N SER A 472 16.36 16.85 28.91
CA SER A 472 17.25 17.76 28.22
C SER A 472 17.18 19.16 28.82
N PHE A 473 18.25 19.93 28.69
CA PHE A 473 18.33 21.31 29.13
C PHE A 473 19.07 22.17 28.08
N PRO A 474 18.82 23.48 28.03
CA PRO A 474 19.48 24.36 27.07
C PRO A 474 21.02 24.31 27.18
N GLY A 475 21.69 24.16 26.03
CA GLY A 475 23.17 24.07 25.97
C GLY A 475 23.74 22.68 26.30
N MET A 476 22.91 21.65 26.40
CA MET A 476 23.37 20.25 26.55
C MET A 476 24.12 19.78 25.30
N ILE A 477 25.30 19.17 25.47
CA ILE A 477 26.11 18.62 24.39
C ILE A 477 26.20 17.10 24.57
N LEU A 478 25.73 16.35 23.57
CA LEU A 478 25.67 14.89 23.60
C LEU A 478 26.61 14.20 22.59
N TRP A 479 27.46 14.95 21.87
CA TRP A 479 28.47 14.40 20.94
C TRP A 479 27.94 13.33 19.97
N GLY A 480 26.69 13.49 19.48
CA GLY A 480 26.07 12.54 18.58
C GLY A 480 25.15 11.49 19.25
N ALA A 481 25.13 11.42 20.59
CA ALA A 481 24.09 10.66 21.29
C ALA A 481 22.74 11.37 21.18
N GLY A 482 21.67 10.60 20.96
CA GLY A 482 20.32 11.14 20.88
C GLY A 482 19.60 11.17 22.23
N THR A 483 18.53 11.97 22.32
CA THR A 483 17.66 12.04 23.51
C THR A 483 16.57 10.97 23.54
N ALA A 484 16.50 10.12 22.50
CA ALA A 484 15.46 9.12 22.35
C ALA A 484 15.51 8.04 23.44
N GLY A 485 14.36 7.64 23.96
CA GLY A 485 14.25 6.55 24.92
C GLY A 485 14.54 5.18 24.31
N PRO A 486 14.71 4.14 25.15
CA PRO A 486 14.94 2.79 24.69
C PRO A 486 13.73 2.28 23.89
N ALA A 487 14.01 1.51 22.83
CA ALA A 487 12.96 0.90 22.00
C ALA A 487 12.25 -0.21 22.77
N LEU A 488 10.92 -0.19 22.75
CA LEU A 488 10.08 -1.17 23.44
C LEU A 488 10.31 -2.59 22.91
N PRO A 489 10.34 -3.62 23.76
CA PRO A 489 10.45 -4.99 23.33
C PRO A 489 9.14 -5.47 22.68
N PRO A 490 9.16 -6.60 21.94
CA PRO A 490 7.92 -7.25 21.51
C PRO A 490 7.03 -7.60 22.70
N GLY A 491 5.73 -7.30 22.56
CA GLY A 491 4.76 -7.49 23.64
C GLY A 491 3.41 -6.83 23.35
N ARG A 492 2.52 -6.92 24.34
CA ARG A 492 1.20 -6.25 24.34
C ARG A 492 1.28 -4.98 25.17
N TYR A 493 0.67 -3.93 24.66
CA TYR A 493 0.63 -2.60 25.25
C TYR A 493 -0.79 -2.06 25.18
N THR A 494 -1.05 -1.01 25.94
CA THR A 494 -2.31 -0.26 25.86
C THR A 494 -2.00 1.16 25.42
N VAL A 495 -2.69 1.62 24.40
CA VAL A 495 -2.73 3.04 24.03
C VAL A 495 -3.89 3.69 24.77
N ARG A 496 -3.65 4.78 25.48
CA ARG A 496 -4.65 5.55 26.21
C ARG A 496 -4.66 6.98 25.71
N LEU A 497 -5.77 7.39 25.13
CA LEU A 497 -6.03 8.77 24.71
C LEU A 497 -6.99 9.42 25.70
N THR A 498 -6.53 10.47 26.38
CA THR A 498 -7.38 11.27 27.27
C THR A 498 -7.58 12.64 26.64
N ALA A 499 -8.83 13.04 26.41
CA ALA A 499 -9.19 14.29 25.76
C ALA A 499 -10.32 14.97 26.54
N ASP A 500 -10.09 16.19 27.03
CA ASP A 500 -11.04 16.98 27.82
C ASP A 500 -11.74 16.16 28.94
N GLY A 501 -10.96 15.30 29.63
CA GLY A 501 -11.42 14.47 30.74
C GLY A 501 -12.03 13.11 30.32
N LYS A 502 -12.32 12.88 29.05
CA LYS A 502 -12.75 11.57 28.53
C LYS A 502 -11.53 10.69 28.22
N THR A 503 -11.57 9.43 28.61
CA THR A 503 -10.49 8.47 28.36
C THR A 503 -10.96 7.35 27.44
N LEU A 504 -10.17 7.12 26.38
CA LEU A 504 -10.32 6.03 25.41
C LEU A 504 -9.10 5.14 25.47
N THR A 505 -9.27 3.85 25.29
CA THR A 505 -8.16 2.89 25.27
C THR A 505 -8.27 1.96 24.07
N ALA A 506 -7.12 1.54 23.54
CA ALA A 506 -7.02 0.54 22.49
C ALA A 506 -5.81 -0.38 22.74
N PRO A 507 -5.91 -1.68 22.43
CA PRO A 507 -4.78 -2.59 22.49
C PRO A 507 -3.77 -2.28 21.37
N MET A 508 -2.48 -2.42 21.67
CA MET A 508 -1.39 -2.33 20.71
C MET A 508 -0.46 -3.54 20.89
N THR A 509 -0.02 -4.13 19.80
CA THR A 509 0.94 -5.23 19.80
C THR A 509 2.19 -4.83 19.02
N ILE A 510 3.36 -5.11 19.57
CA ILE A 510 4.64 -4.98 18.89
C ILE A 510 5.24 -6.38 18.71
N THR A 511 5.69 -6.71 17.50
CA THR A 511 6.37 -7.95 17.16
C THR A 511 7.82 -7.68 16.79
N ARG A 512 8.67 -8.71 16.83
CA ARG A 512 10.05 -8.60 16.36
C ARG A 512 10.09 -8.46 14.83
N SER A 513 11.17 -7.87 14.32
CA SER A 513 11.40 -7.82 12.87
C SER A 513 11.68 -9.23 12.32
N PRO A 514 10.98 -9.67 11.28
CA PRO A 514 11.28 -10.93 10.61
C PRO A 514 12.58 -10.88 9.79
N LEU A 515 13.14 -9.68 9.54
CA LEU A 515 14.42 -9.51 8.86
C LEU A 515 15.63 -9.87 9.73
N LEU A 516 15.43 -10.07 11.02
CA LEU A 516 16.47 -10.44 11.99
C LEU A 516 15.99 -11.72 12.73
N PRO A 517 15.91 -12.86 12.04
CA PRO A 517 15.35 -14.09 12.60
C PRO A 517 16.19 -14.64 13.75
N GLU A 518 17.49 -14.33 13.79
CA GLU A 518 18.43 -14.71 14.85
C GLU A 518 18.23 -13.95 16.17
N VAL A 519 17.63 -12.74 16.11
CA VAL A 519 17.39 -11.90 17.29
C VAL A 519 16.13 -12.38 18.01
N THR A 520 16.26 -12.86 19.24
CA THR A 520 15.14 -13.40 20.02
C THR A 520 14.38 -12.32 20.79
N ASN A 521 13.18 -12.66 21.25
CA ASN A 521 12.43 -11.78 22.17
C ASN A 521 13.15 -11.58 23.51
N ALA A 522 14.00 -12.53 23.93
CA ALA A 522 14.80 -12.42 25.15
C ALA A 522 15.88 -11.35 24.97
N ASP A 523 16.60 -11.36 23.84
CA ASP A 523 17.61 -10.36 23.52
C ASP A 523 17.04 -8.95 23.47
N LEU A 524 15.85 -8.79 22.86
CA LEU A 524 15.19 -7.50 22.78
C LEU A 524 14.68 -7.00 24.13
N ARG A 525 14.28 -7.89 25.04
CA ARG A 525 13.97 -7.53 26.44
C ARG A 525 15.21 -7.14 27.22
N ALA A 526 16.32 -7.86 27.05
CA ALA A 526 17.58 -7.53 27.68
C ALA A 526 18.11 -6.16 27.20
N GLN A 527 18.04 -5.91 25.88
CA GLN A 527 18.39 -4.61 25.29
C GLN A 527 17.54 -3.48 25.88
N TYR A 528 16.23 -3.68 26.03
CA TYR A 528 15.35 -2.67 26.62
C TYR A 528 15.68 -2.42 28.09
N ALA A 529 15.90 -3.47 28.88
CA ALA A 529 16.24 -3.35 30.30
C ALA A 529 17.55 -2.59 30.50
N PHE A 530 18.59 -2.93 29.74
CA PHE A 530 19.86 -2.20 29.76
C PHE A 530 19.70 -0.74 29.30
N GLY A 531 19.00 -0.51 28.18
CA GLY A 531 18.75 0.85 27.70
C GLY A 531 17.96 1.70 28.71
N LYS A 532 17.05 1.10 29.47
CA LYS A 532 16.33 1.76 30.58
C LYS A 532 17.29 2.16 31.70
N GLN A 533 18.21 1.28 32.10
CA GLN A 533 19.22 1.61 33.12
C GLN A 533 20.11 2.79 32.68
N VAL A 534 20.60 2.75 31.44
CA VAL A 534 21.42 3.85 30.89
C VAL A 534 20.65 5.17 30.90
N ARG A 535 19.40 5.16 30.41
CA ARG A 535 18.53 6.35 30.43
C ARG A 535 18.34 6.89 31.86
N ASP A 536 18.03 6.01 32.80
CA ASP A 536 17.73 6.41 34.19
C ASP A 536 18.96 7.04 34.84
N ARG A 537 20.16 6.46 34.65
CA ARG A 537 21.41 7.03 35.14
C ARG A 537 21.77 8.37 34.46
N THR A 538 21.51 8.48 33.17
CA THR A 538 21.69 9.75 32.45
C THR A 538 20.76 10.83 33.01
N ASN A 539 19.49 10.49 33.28
CA ASN A 539 18.52 11.43 33.87
C ASN A 539 18.93 11.87 35.30
N GLU A 540 19.48 10.97 36.12
CA GLU A 540 20.01 11.31 37.42
C GLU A 540 21.11 12.38 37.31
N ALA A 541 22.09 12.17 36.40
CA ALA A 541 23.17 13.12 36.16
C ALA A 541 22.63 14.44 35.62
N GLN A 542 21.73 14.42 34.65
CA GLN A 542 21.15 15.64 34.06
C GLN A 542 20.29 16.43 35.05
N LYS A 543 19.52 15.74 35.88
CA LYS A 543 18.78 16.36 36.96
C LYS A 543 19.68 17.09 37.93
N ALA A 544 20.81 16.49 38.30
CA ALA A 544 21.82 17.16 39.14
C ALA A 544 22.32 18.45 38.48
N VAL A 545 22.62 18.44 37.19
CA VAL A 545 23.04 19.65 36.44
C VAL A 545 21.92 20.71 36.41
N ILE A 546 20.70 20.32 36.17
CA ILE A 546 19.53 21.23 36.18
C ILE A 546 19.36 21.87 37.55
N ASP A 547 19.44 21.07 38.62
CA ASP A 547 19.31 21.55 40.00
C ASP A 547 20.46 22.52 40.37
N ILE A 548 21.71 22.18 40.01
CA ILE A 548 22.85 23.06 40.18
C ILE A 548 22.67 24.39 39.45
N ARG A 549 22.23 24.38 38.19
CA ARG A 549 21.98 25.61 37.42
C ARG A 549 20.90 26.47 38.07
N ARG A 550 19.81 25.84 38.52
CA ARG A 550 18.71 26.54 39.22
C ARG A 550 19.22 27.21 40.53
N VAL A 551 20.01 26.49 41.32
CA VAL A 551 20.62 27.04 42.54
C VAL A 551 21.53 28.23 42.20
N LYS A 552 22.37 28.11 41.15
CA LYS A 552 23.23 29.19 40.68
C LYS A 552 22.46 30.42 40.25
N GLU A 553 21.36 30.29 39.55
CA GLU A 553 20.49 31.38 39.13
C GLU A 553 19.85 32.07 40.34
N GLN A 554 19.30 31.30 41.29
CA GLN A 554 18.71 31.81 42.51
C GLN A 554 19.76 32.54 43.38
N LEU A 555 20.95 31.98 43.48
CA LEU A 555 22.05 32.58 44.21
C LEU A 555 22.50 33.88 43.56
N ALA A 556 22.65 33.90 42.24
CA ALA A 556 23.02 35.11 41.49
C ALA A 556 21.97 36.24 41.67
N ASP A 557 20.66 35.91 41.63
CA ASP A 557 19.57 36.88 41.82
C ASP A 557 19.58 37.45 43.26
N ARG A 558 19.78 36.61 44.30
CA ARG A 558 19.86 37.04 45.70
C ARG A 558 21.08 37.89 45.98
N LEU A 559 22.26 37.51 45.48
CA LEU A 559 23.47 38.28 45.64
C LEU A 559 23.38 39.66 44.98
N LYS A 560 22.69 39.77 43.83
CA LYS A 560 22.47 41.06 43.16
C LYS A 560 21.60 42.01 43.98
N ARG A 561 20.73 41.49 44.86
CA ARG A 561 19.79 42.26 45.71
C ARG A 561 20.31 42.51 47.11
N SER A 562 21.43 41.88 47.53
CA SER A 562 22.01 42.02 48.85
C SER A 562 23.17 43.03 48.84
N GLN A 563 23.24 43.86 49.88
CA GLN A 563 24.37 44.79 50.16
C GLN A 563 25.33 44.19 51.22
N ASP A 564 25.08 42.98 51.71
CA ASP A 564 25.90 42.32 52.74
C ASP A 564 27.17 41.72 52.08
N ALA A 565 28.32 42.27 52.45
CA ALA A 565 29.63 41.86 51.91
C ALA A 565 29.99 40.41 52.27
N ALA A 566 29.61 39.93 53.47
CA ALA A 566 29.90 38.56 53.89
C ALA A 566 29.03 37.54 53.12
N LEU A 567 27.79 37.90 52.84
CA LEU A 567 26.94 37.11 51.96
C LEU A 567 27.41 37.11 50.51
N ALA A 568 27.93 38.23 50.01
CA ALA A 568 28.51 38.34 48.66
C ALA A 568 29.73 37.43 48.50
N GLU A 569 30.64 37.40 49.46
CA GLU A 569 31.84 36.57 49.46
C GLU A 569 31.48 35.06 49.50
N LYS A 570 30.69 34.63 50.48
CA LYS A 570 30.30 33.22 50.64
C LYS A 570 29.47 32.74 49.47
N GLY A 571 28.54 33.55 48.98
CA GLY A 571 27.69 33.24 47.82
C GLY A 571 28.51 33.20 46.52
N GLY A 572 29.51 34.07 46.37
CA GLY A 572 30.46 34.02 45.25
C GLY A 572 31.24 32.72 45.22
N THR A 573 31.80 32.29 46.37
CA THR A 573 32.51 31.05 46.53
C THR A 573 31.60 29.84 46.17
N LEU A 574 30.40 29.79 46.68
CA LEU A 574 29.43 28.72 46.38
C LEU A 574 29.07 28.68 44.89
N LYS A 575 28.88 29.84 44.26
CA LYS A 575 28.63 29.93 42.81
C LYS A 575 29.80 29.42 41.99
N THR A 576 31.05 29.71 42.41
CA THR A 576 32.25 29.22 41.75
C THR A 576 32.37 27.70 41.89
N ASN A 577 32.19 27.15 43.09
CA ASN A 577 32.24 25.71 43.35
C ASN A 577 31.14 24.97 42.54
N ALA A 578 29.93 25.51 42.49
CA ALA A 578 28.85 24.96 41.67
C ALA A 578 29.10 25.09 40.15
N SER A 579 30.12 25.84 39.71
CA SER A 579 30.51 25.96 38.31
C SER A 579 31.65 25.01 37.92
N ALA A 580 32.31 24.39 38.89
CA ALA A 580 33.36 23.41 38.68
C ALA A 580 32.84 21.98 38.47
N VAL A 581 31.56 21.79 38.69
CA VAL A 581 30.79 20.54 38.41
C VAL A 581 30.09 20.66 37.04
#